data_bd52cbcf5fe5a2240ebf9baf8a9f71f7
#
_entry.id   bd52cbcf5fe5a2240ebf9baf8a9f71f7
#
_cell.length_a   1.000
_cell.length_b   1.000
_cell.length_c   1.000
_cell.angle_alpha   90.00
_cell.angle_beta   90.00
_cell.angle_gamma   90.00
#
_symmetry.space_group_name_H-M   'P 1'
#
loop_
_entity.id
_entity.type
_entity.pdbx_description
1 polymer ?
#
loop_
_entity_poly.entity_id
_entity_poly.type
_entity_poly.pdbx_seq_one_letter_code
_entity_poly.pdbx_strand_id
1 'polypeptide(L)'
;MYIMKKNIWILFALLPAITAVAQTEVTAGVMRGKDYGVTYMLPKTEIEIVLQTTKHTYTPGEFCRYADRYLRLNNISAEPEEYWTLDGIETRIVGVPDKENVYFVKLKDKTVAPLMELTEDGIVRSINMPYSGKQTVKPSQPQAPAKSIDPRSFLTEEILMSNSSAKMAELIAKEIYSIRESKNALLRGEADNMPQDGAQLKIMLDNLNLQESAMTEMFSGKVKDEPKSFTIRLTPKEMKNEVAFRFSKKLGVVANNDLAGEPYYISITDLKTPDSSTAEESKKKLEGVAYNVPGRAQVTLTHNNKKLFDDQLPITQFGTIEYLAPVLFNKNSTVKVQFDTATGGLIKVDRE
;
A
#
# COMPACT_ATOMS: atom_id res chain seq x y z
N MET A 1 19.19 -58.37 45.79
CA MET A 1 17.88 -57.70 45.45
C MET A 1 18.16 -56.57 44.49
N TYR A 2 17.87 -56.79 43.19
CA TYR A 2 18.28 -55.96 42.06
C TYR A 2 17.39 -54.78 41.93
N ILE A 3 17.95 -53.56 41.85
CA ILE A 3 17.23 -52.34 41.50
C ILE A 3 17.57 -52.01 40.06
N MET A 4 16.56 -52.16 39.18
CA MET A 4 16.64 -51.80 37.77
C MET A 4 16.54 -50.26 37.60
N LYS A 5 17.57 -49.65 37.05
CA LYS A 5 17.53 -48.25 36.56
C LYS A 5 16.82 -48.22 35.20
N LYS A 6 15.66 -47.52 35.13
CA LYS A 6 14.99 -47.18 33.88
C LYS A 6 15.65 -45.93 33.25
N ASN A 7 16.33 -46.13 32.16
CA ASN A 7 16.79 -45.02 31.30
C ASN A 7 15.64 -44.55 30.43
N ILE A 8 15.19 -43.31 30.65
CA ILE A 8 14.22 -42.61 29.79
C ILE A 8 15.04 -41.90 28.71
N TRP A 9 15.00 -42.42 27.49
CA TRP A 9 15.47 -41.72 26.30
C TRP A 9 14.43 -40.71 25.87
N ILE A 10 14.72 -39.39 26.04
CA ILE A 10 13.94 -38.32 25.47
C ILE A 10 14.37 -38.18 24.02
N LEU A 11 13.54 -38.66 23.12
CA LEU A 11 13.68 -38.49 21.67
C LEU A 11 13.28 -37.05 21.32
N PHE A 12 14.27 -36.18 21.12
CA PHE A 12 14.07 -34.84 20.60
C PHE A 12 13.72 -34.96 19.11
N ALA A 13 12.43 -34.94 18.78
CA ALA A 13 11.98 -34.87 17.41
C ALA A 13 12.30 -33.47 16.85
N LEU A 14 13.40 -33.40 16.09
CA LEU A 14 13.75 -32.24 15.27
C LEU A 14 12.73 -32.18 14.12
N LEU A 15 11.68 -31.35 14.23
CA LEU A 15 10.84 -31.01 13.09
C LEU A 15 11.68 -30.13 12.15
N PRO A 16 11.90 -30.53 10.89
CA PRO A 16 12.43 -29.61 9.90
C PRO A 16 11.37 -28.53 9.64
N ALA A 17 11.71 -27.27 9.91
CA ALA A 17 10.95 -26.13 9.45
C ALA A 17 10.96 -26.18 7.92
N ILE A 18 9.88 -26.70 7.33
CA ILE A 18 9.63 -26.59 5.89
C ILE A 18 9.31 -25.12 5.66
N THR A 19 10.32 -24.35 5.26
CA THR A 19 10.11 -23.05 4.62
C THR A 19 9.32 -23.35 3.36
N ALA A 20 8.02 -23.07 3.36
CA ALA A 20 7.20 -23.04 2.17
C ALA A 20 7.73 -21.89 1.30
N VAL A 21 8.71 -22.18 0.46
CA VAL A 21 9.03 -21.39 -0.70
C VAL A 21 7.79 -21.54 -1.56
N ALA A 22 7.05 -20.46 -1.78
CA ALA A 22 5.98 -20.41 -2.77
C ALA A 22 6.63 -20.57 -4.15
N GLN A 23 6.90 -21.80 -4.53
CA GLN A 23 7.16 -22.15 -5.92
C GLN A 23 5.83 -21.99 -6.65
N THR A 24 5.75 -20.96 -7.50
CA THR A 24 4.68 -20.83 -8.48
C THR A 24 4.79 -22.05 -9.39
N GLU A 25 3.98 -23.06 -9.13
CA GLU A 25 3.87 -24.23 -10.00
C GLU A 25 3.11 -23.75 -11.24
N VAL A 26 3.86 -23.41 -12.29
CA VAL A 26 3.29 -23.18 -13.63
C VAL A 26 2.82 -24.53 -14.12
N THR A 27 1.56 -24.87 -13.86
CA THR A 27 0.91 -26.02 -14.47
C THR A 27 0.68 -25.67 -15.92
N ALA A 28 1.61 -26.09 -16.78
CA ALA A 28 1.44 -26.04 -18.20
C ALA A 28 0.25 -26.92 -18.59
N GLY A 29 -0.88 -26.30 -18.90
CA GLY A 29 -2.02 -26.96 -19.55
C GLY A 29 -1.73 -27.34 -21.00
N VAL A 30 -0.48 -27.37 -21.41
CA VAL A 30 -0.03 -27.78 -22.74
C VAL A 30 0.57 -29.17 -22.63
N MET A 31 -0.01 -30.14 -23.31
CA MET A 31 0.59 -31.45 -23.47
C MET A 31 2.04 -31.30 -23.96
N ARG A 32 2.99 -31.92 -23.25
CA ARG A 32 4.38 -32.04 -23.69
C ARG A 32 4.44 -32.80 -25.01
N GLY A 33 4.24 -32.07 -26.11
CA GLY A 33 4.67 -32.53 -27.43
C GLY A 33 6.19 -32.35 -27.55
N LYS A 34 6.77 -32.93 -28.60
CA LYS A 34 8.18 -32.75 -28.98
C LYS A 34 8.52 -31.31 -29.44
N ASP A 35 7.65 -30.36 -29.19
CA ASP A 35 7.73 -29.00 -29.74
C ASP A 35 8.39 -28.05 -28.73
N TYR A 36 9.37 -27.29 -29.19
CA TYR A 36 9.98 -26.21 -28.44
C TYR A 36 9.14 -24.94 -28.60
N GLY A 37 8.92 -24.20 -27.51
CA GLY A 37 8.14 -22.97 -27.56
C GLY A 37 8.08 -22.23 -26.24
N VAL A 38 7.36 -21.10 -26.23
CA VAL A 38 7.13 -20.26 -25.06
C VAL A 38 5.65 -20.25 -24.74
N THR A 39 5.31 -20.57 -23.50
CA THR A 39 3.94 -20.45 -22.99
C THR A 39 3.80 -19.09 -22.30
N TYR A 40 2.73 -18.36 -22.60
CA TYR A 40 2.40 -17.09 -21.97
C TYR A 40 0.89 -17.03 -21.66
N MET A 41 0.53 -16.13 -20.76
CA MET A 41 -0.86 -15.88 -20.38
C MET A 41 -1.22 -14.43 -20.71
N LEU A 42 -2.49 -14.23 -21.09
CA LEU A 42 -3.06 -12.90 -21.13
C LEU A 42 -3.49 -12.48 -19.72
N PRO A 43 -3.42 -11.18 -19.37
CA PRO A 43 -3.94 -10.73 -18.09
C PRO A 43 -5.46 -10.54 -18.12
N LYS A 44 -6.10 -10.83 -16.99
CA LYS A 44 -7.40 -10.24 -16.60
C LYS A 44 -7.14 -8.97 -15.80
N THR A 45 -7.95 -7.96 -16.02
CA THR A 45 -7.85 -6.71 -15.22
C THR A 45 -8.58 -6.89 -13.89
N GLU A 46 -7.92 -6.50 -12.80
CA GLU A 46 -8.56 -6.27 -11.51
C GLU A 46 -8.48 -4.78 -11.16
N ILE A 47 -9.51 -4.28 -10.48
CA ILE A 47 -9.48 -2.94 -9.89
C ILE A 47 -8.92 -3.07 -8.49
N GLU A 48 -7.80 -2.40 -8.25
CA GLU A 48 -7.14 -2.34 -6.94
C GLU A 48 -7.43 -0.99 -6.31
N ILE A 49 -8.07 -1.02 -5.13
CA ILE A 49 -8.32 0.15 -4.30
C ILE A 49 -7.37 0.08 -3.12
N VAL A 50 -6.45 1.03 -3.05
CA VAL A 50 -5.49 1.16 -1.95
C VAL A 50 -6.00 2.23 -0.99
N LEU A 51 -6.25 1.82 0.24
CA LEU A 51 -6.71 2.68 1.33
C LEU A 51 -5.51 3.03 2.21
N GLN A 52 -5.18 4.30 2.31
CA GLN A 52 -4.20 4.81 3.26
C GLN A 52 -4.95 5.26 4.50
N THR A 53 -4.62 4.67 5.64
CA THR A 53 -5.29 4.92 6.91
C THR A 53 -4.27 5.13 8.01
N THR A 54 -4.64 5.84 9.06
CA THR A 54 -3.82 5.98 10.26
C THR A 54 -4.64 5.55 11.48
N LYS A 55 -4.06 4.65 12.28
CA LYS A 55 -4.57 4.34 13.60
C LYS A 55 -3.97 5.32 14.60
N HIS A 56 -4.83 6.07 15.28
CA HIS A 56 -4.46 6.99 16.33
C HIS A 56 -4.73 6.34 17.68
N THR A 57 -3.70 6.30 18.54
CA THR A 57 -3.84 5.83 19.93
C THR A 57 -3.50 6.99 20.83
N TYR A 58 -4.52 7.57 21.46
CA TYR A 58 -4.35 8.62 22.45
C TYR A 58 -4.15 8.02 23.82
N THR A 59 -3.10 8.46 24.52
CA THR A 59 -2.84 8.15 25.92
C THR A 59 -2.89 9.46 26.69
N PRO A 60 -3.76 9.59 27.71
CA PRO A 60 -3.89 10.80 28.51
C PRO A 60 -2.59 11.09 29.28
N GLY A 61 -2.28 12.37 29.42
CA GLY A 61 -1.15 12.81 30.22
C GLY A 61 -1.41 12.59 31.72
N GLU A 62 -0.35 12.37 32.48
CA GLU A 62 -0.42 12.17 33.92
C GLU A 62 -1.15 13.32 34.65
N PHE A 63 -1.01 14.54 34.14
CA PHE A 63 -1.60 15.76 34.70
C PHE A 63 -2.73 16.32 33.82
N CYS A 64 -3.41 15.51 33.01
CA CYS A 64 -4.48 15.95 32.11
C CYS A 64 -5.59 16.73 32.84
N ARG A 65 -5.92 16.34 34.08
CA ARG A 65 -6.94 17.02 34.90
C ARG A 65 -6.55 18.46 35.30
N TYR A 66 -5.28 18.82 35.20
CA TYR A 66 -4.75 20.14 35.52
C TYR A 66 -4.42 20.97 34.27
N ALA A 67 -4.63 20.41 33.06
CA ALA A 67 -4.25 21.01 31.79
C ALA A 67 -4.90 22.39 31.56
N ASP A 68 -6.22 22.50 31.78
CA ASP A 68 -6.92 23.77 31.65
C ASP A 68 -6.48 24.77 32.75
N ARG A 69 -6.36 24.32 33.98
CA ARG A 69 -6.01 25.20 35.12
C ARG A 69 -4.66 25.87 34.94
N TYR A 70 -3.64 25.11 34.55
CA TYR A 70 -2.25 25.61 34.54
C TYR A 70 -1.79 26.03 33.16
N LEU A 71 -2.20 25.35 32.07
CA LEU A 71 -1.71 25.63 30.73
C LEU A 71 -2.80 26.17 29.79
N ARG A 72 -4.05 26.32 30.25
CA ARG A 72 -5.21 26.74 29.46
C ARG A 72 -5.46 25.82 28.25
N LEU A 73 -5.13 24.53 28.39
CA LEU A 73 -5.42 23.51 27.38
C LEU A 73 -6.83 22.97 27.64
N ASN A 74 -7.77 23.35 26.77
CA ASN A 74 -9.15 22.93 26.84
C ASN A 74 -9.35 21.61 26.09
N ASN A 75 -10.41 20.86 26.46
CA ASN A 75 -10.82 19.63 25.78
C ASN A 75 -9.80 18.48 25.84
N ILE A 76 -8.97 18.42 26.85
CA ILE A 76 -8.07 17.31 27.09
C ILE A 76 -8.86 16.15 27.72
N SER A 77 -8.85 14.98 27.05
CA SER A 77 -9.48 13.76 27.60
C SER A 77 -8.62 13.19 28.74
N ALA A 78 -9.31 12.72 29.79
CA ALA A 78 -8.68 11.95 30.86
C ALA A 78 -8.70 10.43 30.60
N GLU A 79 -9.32 10.01 29.52
CA GLU A 79 -9.44 8.61 29.15
C GLU A 79 -8.68 8.33 27.84
N PRO A 80 -8.07 7.14 27.72
CA PRO A 80 -7.43 6.73 26.47
C PRO A 80 -8.48 6.54 25.38
N GLU A 81 -8.12 6.88 24.15
CA GLU A 81 -8.98 6.77 22.99
C GLU A 81 -8.21 6.15 21.82
N GLU A 82 -8.88 5.25 21.11
CA GLU A 82 -8.38 4.72 19.84
C GLU A 82 -9.37 5.06 18.73
N TYR A 83 -8.84 5.60 17.64
CA TYR A 83 -9.64 5.88 16.45
C TYR A 83 -8.80 5.78 15.18
N TRP A 84 -9.51 5.70 14.06
CA TRP A 84 -8.89 5.59 12.75
C TRP A 84 -9.29 6.77 11.86
N THR A 85 -8.38 7.17 11.00
CA THR A 85 -8.64 8.09 9.89
C THR A 85 -8.40 7.41 8.56
N LEU A 86 -9.18 7.78 7.56
CA LEU A 86 -8.95 7.41 6.17
C LEU A 86 -8.31 8.61 5.48
N ASP A 87 -7.00 8.50 5.22
CA ASP A 87 -6.17 9.62 4.80
C ASP A 87 -6.12 9.75 3.28
N GLY A 88 -6.28 8.62 2.56
CA GLY A 88 -6.25 8.60 1.10
C GLY A 88 -6.88 7.34 0.52
N ILE A 89 -7.40 7.49 -0.69
CA ILE A 89 -7.92 6.40 -1.51
C ILE A 89 -7.28 6.53 -2.89
N GLU A 90 -6.60 5.47 -3.33
CA GLU A 90 -6.03 5.38 -4.66
C GLU A 90 -6.68 4.21 -5.40
N THR A 91 -7.17 4.46 -6.61
CA THR A 91 -7.80 3.44 -7.44
C THR A 91 -6.97 3.26 -8.70
N ARG A 92 -6.58 2.01 -8.99
CA ARG A 92 -5.80 1.65 -10.17
C ARG A 92 -6.20 0.29 -10.70
N ILE A 93 -5.79 -0.01 -11.92
CA ILE A 93 -5.93 -1.34 -12.50
C ILE A 93 -4.63 -2.13 -12.32
N VAL A 94 -4.78 -3.44 -12.13
CA VAL A 94 -3.68 -4.40 -12.10
C VAL A 94 -4.02 -5.59 -12.98
N GLY A 95 -3.02 -6.15 -13.66
CA GLY A 95 -3.18 -7.38 -14.43
C GLY A 95 -2.90 -8.59 -13.56
N VAL A 96 -3.80 -9.57 -13.59
CA VAL A 96 -3.59 -10.88 -13.00
C VAL A 96 -3.59 -11.94 -14.11
N PRO A 97 -2.77 -13.01 -14.02
CA PRO A 97 -2.73 -14.03 -15.07
C PRO A 97 -4.09 -14.70 -15.30
N ASP A 98 -4.55 -14.73 -16.53
CA ASP A 98 -5.77 -15.45 -16.89
C ASP A 98 -5.46 -16.91 -17.28
N LYS A 99 -5.77 -17.83 -16.39
CA LYS A 99 -5.55 -19.26 -16.60
C LYS A 99 -6.43 -19.88 -17.70
N GLU A 100 -7.48 -19.19 -18.13
CA GLU A 100 -8.34 -19.63 -19.23
C GLU A 100 -7.78 -19.23 -20.59
N ASN A 101 -6.95 -18.16 -20.63
CA ASN A 101 -6.33 -17.62 -21.83
C ASN A 101 -4.80 -17.84 -21.83
N VAL A 102 -4.43 -19.13 -21.96
CA VAL A 102 -3.04 -19.58 -22.03
C VAL A 102 -2.70 -19.93 -23.48
N TYR A 103 -1.64 -19.36 -24.00
CA TYR A 103 -1.20 -19.50 -25.38
C TYR A 103 0.21 -20.07 -25.45
N PHE A 104 0.45 -20.91 -26.46
CA PHE A 104 1.75 -21.49 -26.72
C PHE A 104 2.26 -21.02 -28.08
N VAL A 105 3.42 -20.37 -28.11
CA VAL A 105 4.12 -19.96 -29.32
C VAL A 105 5.13 -21.04 -29.68
N LYS A 106 4.83 -21.84 -30.70
CA LYS A 106 5.73 -22.88 -31.19
C LYS A 106 6.89 -22.28 -31.98
N LEU A 107 8.11 -22.68 -31.63
CA LEU A 107 9.33 -22.32 -32.37
C LEU A 107 9.56 -23.33 -33.49
N LYS A 108 9.57 -22.89 -34.72
CA LYS A 108 9.92 -23.75 -35.88
C LYS A 108 11.43 -23.85 -36.05
N ASP A 109 11.93 -25.06 -36.39
CA ASP A 109 13.36 -25.46 -36.50
C ASP A 109 14.20 -24.59 -37.44
N LYS A 110 14.10 -23.48 -37.75
CA LYS A 110 14.92 -22.56 -38.57
C LYS A 110 14.52 -21.09 -38.37
N THR A 111 13.73 -20.79 -37.35
CA THR A 111 13.36 -19.42 -37.03
C THR A 111 14.20 -18.91 -35.88
N VAL A 112 14.63 -17.66 -35.94
CA VAL A 112 15.13 -16.96 -34.76
C VAL A 112 13.96 -16.90 -33.80
N ALA A 113 14.09 -17.55 -32.63
CA ALA A 113 13.06 -17.51 -31.60
C ALA A 113 12.79 -16.05 -31.24
N PRO A 114 11.53 -15.56 -31.32
CA PRO A 114 11.25 -14.22 -30.83
C PRO A 114 11.62 -14.17 -29.35
N LEU A 115 12.41 -13.20 -28.94
CA LEU A 115 12.73 -12.97 -27.54
C LEU A 115 11.47 -12.46 -26.86
N MET A 116 10.74 -13.35 -26.18
CA MET A 116 9.57 -12.96 -25.39
C MET A 116 9.98 -12.71 -23.95
N GLU A 117 9.74 -11.50 -23.48
CA GLU A 117 9.90 -11.16 -22.07
C GLU A 117 8.56 -11.27 -21.35
N LEU A 118 8.54 -12.05 -20.27
CA LEU A 118 7.35 -12.30 -19.46
C LEU A 118 7.50 -11.68 -18.08
N THR A 119 6.38 -11.49 -17.39
CA THR A 119 6.37 -11.24 -15.95
C THR A 119 6.76 -12.52 -15.20
N GLU A 120 7.04 -12.41 -13.90
CA GLU A 120 7.24 -13.59 -13.03
C GLU A 120 6.03 -14.54 -13.06
N ASP A 121 4.83 -13.98 -13.26
CA ASP A 121 3.57 -14.72 -13.34
C ASP A 121 3.23 -15.23 -14.75
N GLY A 122 4.10 -15.02 -15.74
CA GLY A 122 3.92 -15.53 -17.11
C GLY A 122 3.07 -14.64 -18.04
N ILE A 123 2.80 -13.39 -17.68
CA ILE A 123 2.14 -12.43 -18.58
C ILE A 123 3.16 -11.87 -19.55
N VAL A 124 2.80 -11.76 -20.84
CA VAL A 124 3.68 -11.19 -21.87
C VAL A 124 3.90 -9.69 -21.66
N ARG A 125 5.17 -9.26 -21.69
CA ARG A 125 5.60 -7.85 -21.61
C ARG A 125 6.04 -7.28 -22.95
N SER A 126 6.91 -8.02 -23.62
CA SER A 126 7.47 -7.56 -24.90
C SER A 126 7.91 -8.72 -25.77
N ILE A 127 8.06 -8.44 -27.08
CA ILE A 127 8.61 -9.36 -28.05
C ILE A 127 9.71 -8.63 -28.81
N ASN A 128 10.91 -9.26 -28.92
CA ASN A 128 12.10 -8.75 -29.61
C ASN A 128 12.63 -7.39 -29.12
N MET A 129 12.25 -6.97 -27.92
CA MET A 129 12.78 -5.77 -27.29
C MET A 129 12.75 -5.90 -25.76
N PRO A 130 13.70 -5.26 -25.04
CA PRO A 130 13.62 -5.23 -23.59
C PRO A 130 12.42 -4.39 -23.13
N TYR A 131 11.77 -4.82 -22.08
CA TYR A 131 10.64 -4.08 -21.49
C TYR A 131 11.13 -2.79 -20.82
N SER A 132 10.67 -1.65 -21.31
CA SER A 132 11.01 -0.31 -20.80
C SER A 132 9.92 0.33 -19.94
N GLY A 133 8.91 -0.44 -19.52
CA GLY A 133 7.80 0.04 -18.71
C GLY A 133 8.21 0.41 -17.28
N LYS A 134 7.47 1.32 -16.65
CA LYS A 134 7.67 1.68 -15.25
C LYS A 134 7.47 0.45 -14.36
N GLN A 135 8.49 0.09 -13.61
CA GLN A 135 8.31 -0.87 -12.51
C GLN A 135 7.28 -0.30 -11.54
N THR A 136 6.30 -1.11 -11.14
CA THR A 136 5.39 -0.76 -10.07
C THR A 136 6.22 -0.41 -8.84
N VAL A 137 6.16 0.86 -8.44
CA VAL A 137 6.84 1.34 -7.24
C VAL A 137 6.27 0.57 -6.06
N LYS A 138 7.11 -0.21 -5.38
CA LYS A 138 6.70 -0.80 -4.10
C LYS A 138 6.30 0.34 -3.17
N PRO A 139 5.18 0.22 -2.45
CA PRO A 139 4.80 1.23 -1.47
C PRO A 139 5.98 1.44 -0.50
N SER A 140 6.33 2.69 -0.26
CA SER A 140 7.38 3.04 0.67
C SER A 140 7.06 2.45 2.04
N GLN A 141 8.03 1.73 2.61
CA GLN A 141 7.88 1.24 3.98
C GLN A 141 7.69 2.44 4.92
N PRO A 142 6.77 2.33 5.89
CA PRO A 142 6.60 3.37 6.89
C PRO A 142 7.93 3.60 7.61
N GLN A 143 8.31 4.87 7.75
CA GLN A 143 9.50 5.25 8.51
C GLN A 143 9.38 4.73 9.94
N ALA A 144 10.50 4.23 10.46
CA ALA A 144 10.56 3.78 11.85
C ALA A 144 10.12 4.91 12.80
N PRO A 145 9.33 4.60 13.84
CA PRO A 145 8.84 5.60 14.78
C PRO A 145 10.04 6.31 15.45
N ALA A 146 9.97 7.63 15.52
CA ALA A 146 10.95 8.43 16.24
C ALA A 146 11.07 7.95 17.69
N LYS A 147 12.30 7.91 18.23
CA LYS A 147 12.53 7.51 19.62
C LYS A 147 11.72 8.41 20.55
N SER A 148 10.82 7.83 21.33
CA SER A 148 10.09 8.56 22.37
C SER A 148 11.06 8.91 23.49
N ILE A 149 11.15 10.19 23.83
CA ILE A 149 11.92 10.67 24.96
C ILE A 149 11.01 10.62 26.18
N ASP A 150 11.54 10.12 27.32
CA ASP A 150 10.81 10.13 28.57
C ASP A 150 10.72 11.59 29.09
N PRO A 151 9.50 12.17 29.22
CA PRO A 151 9.33 13.52 29.73
C PRO A 151 9.93 13.73 31.12
N ARG A 152 9.99 12.70 31.93
CA ARG A 152 10.53 12.77 33.30
C ARG A 152 12.02 13.04 33.34
N SER A 153 12.76 12.76 32.26
CA SER A 153 14.20 13.05 32.16
C SER A 153 14.53 14.55 32.19
N PHE A 154 13.53 15.40 31.97
CA PHE A 154 13.67 16.87 32.01
C PHE A 154 13.22 17.49 33.34
N LEU A 155 12.69 16.70 34.30
CA LEU A 155 12.17 17.21 35.54
C LEU A 155 13.31 17.42 36.54
N THR A 156 13.28 18.56 37.24
CA THR A 156 14.22 18.87 38.32
C THR A 156 13.94 18.03 39.56
N GLU A 157 14.94 17.90 40.43
CA GLU A 157 14.79 17.17 41.72
C GLU A 157 13.64 17.76 42.58
N GLU A 158 13.48 19.08 42.63
CA GLU A 158 12.38 19.76 43.34
C GLU A 158 11.00 19.27 42.85
N ILE A 159 10.85 19.15 41.54
CA ILE A 159 9.59 18.66 40.94
C ILE A 159 9.35 17.21 41.33
N LEU A 160 10.38 16.35 41.21
CA LEU A 160 10.28 14.93 41.50
C LEU A 160 10.01 14.61 42.98
N MET A 161 10.48 15.47 43.87
CA MET A 161 10.29 15.34 45.33
C MET A 161 8.98 15.97 45.84
N SER A 162 8.15 16.52 44.95
CA SER A 162 6.89 17.15 45.37
C SER A 162 5.90 16.15 45.94
N ASN A 163 5.25 16.47 47.05
CA ASN A 163 4.42 15.56 47.84
C ASN A 163 2.99 15.38 47.30
N SER A 164 2.62 16.04 46.21
CA SER A 164 1.28 15.92 45.63
C SER A 164 1.26 16.12 44.12
N SER A 165 0.38 15.41 43.40
CA SER A 165 0.20 15.56 41.97
C SER A 165 -0.16 16.99 41.57
N ALA A 166 -0.97 17.70 42.38
CA ALA A 166 -1.34 19.08 42.09
C ALA A 166 -0.10 20.02 42.18
N LYS A 167 0.79 19.82 43.18
CA LYS A 167 1.99 20.61 43.33
C LYS A 167 3.00 20.29 42.22
N MET A 168 3.15 19.01 41.87
CA MET A 168 4.01 18.59 40.74
C MET A 168 3.52 19.24 39.43
N ALA A 169 2.23 19.17 39.15
CA ALA A 169 1.66 19.83 37.96
C ALA A 169 1.89 21.34 37.94
N GLU A 170 1.75 22.01 39.09
CA GLU A 170 2.05 23.46 39.20
C GLU A 170 3.51 23.76 38.85
N LEU A 171 4.45 22.99 39.42
CA LEU A 171 5.88 23.21 39.20
C LEU A 171 6.29 22.93 37.74
N ILE A 172 5.77 21.84 37.13
CA ILE A 172 6.00 21.54 35.72
C ILE A 172 5.44 22.64 34.82
N ALA A 173 4.25 23.15 35.10
CA ALA A 173 3.71 24.27 34.34
C ALA A 173 4.54 25.54 34.45
N LYS A 174 5.09 25.85 35.65
CA LYS A 174 6.02 26.96 35.82
C LYS A 174 7.29 26.78 34.98
N GLU A 175 7.83 25.56 34.94
CA GLU A 175 9.00 25.26 34.13
C GLU A 175 8.70 25.44 32.64
N ILE A 176 7.53 24.99 32.15
CA ILE A 176 7.10 25.22 30.77
C ILE A 176 7.03 26.71 30.44
N TYR A 177 6.51 27.55 31.34
CA TYR A 177 6.49 28.99 31.14
C TYR A 177 7.90 29.59 31.14
N SER A 178 8.80 29.14 32.03
CA SER A 178 10.22 29.57 32.07
C SER A 178 10.94 29.23 30.75
N ILE A 179 10.69 28.03 30.20
CA ILE A 179 11.22 27.64 28.88
C ILE A 179 10.69 28.57 27.79
N ARG A 180 9.40 28.92 27.81
CA ARG A 180 8.81 29.86 26.85
C ARG A 180 9.42 31.25 26.92
N GLU A 181 9.66 31.74 28.15
CA GLU A 181 10.37 33.02 28.38
C GLU A 181 11.79 32.97 27.82
N SER A 182 12.54 31.91 28.11
CA SER A 182 13.90 31.72 27.59
C SER A 182 13.93 31.68 26.05
N LYS A 183 12.98 30.98 25.41
CA LYS A 183 12.85 30.98 23.94
C LYS A 183 12.55 32.37 23.38
N ASN A 184 11.65 33.12 24.04
CA ASN A 184 11.30 34.47 23.62
C ASN A 184 12.51 35.43 23.79
N ALA A 185 13.28 35.33 24.86
CA ALA A 185 14.49 36.11 25.07
C ALA A 185 15.56 35.82 23.99
N LEU A 186 15.77 34.53 23.65
CA LEU A 186 16.70 34.16 22.58
C LEU A 186 16.24 34.70 21.21
N LEU A 187 14.93 34.62 20.90
CA LEU A 187 14.40 35.08 19.62
C LEU A 187 14.41 36.62 19.48
N ARG A 188 14.33 37.34 20.60
CA ARG A 188 14.41 38.81 20.63
C ARG A 188 15.82 39.33 20.73
N GLY A 189 16.83 38.47 20.97
CA GLY A 189 18.20 38.89 21.22
C GLY A 189 18.41 39.51 22.61
N GLU A 190 17.55 39.19 23.57
CA GLU A 190 17.54 39.74 24.95
C GLU A 190 18.11 38.75 25.97
N ALA A 191 18.59 37.58 25.54
CA ALA A 191 19.17 36.60 26.44
C ALA A 191 20.57 37.02 26.89
N ASP A 192 20.89 36.79 28.19
CA ASP A 192 22.19 37.14 28.77
C ASP A 192 23.39 36.52 28.04
N ASN A 193 23.17 35.30 27.49
CA ASN A 193 24.16 34.57 26.71
C ASN A 193 23.60 34.26 25.32
N MET A 194 23.82 35.16 24.36
CA MET A 194 23.43 34.95 22.99
C MET A 194 24.38 34.00 22.28
N PRO A 195 23.86 33.02 21.48
CA PRO A 195 24.67 32.15 20.65
C PRO A 195 25.45 32.96 19.60
N GLN A 196 26.67 32.50 19.29
CA GLN A 196 27.59 33.22 18.39
C GLN A 196 27.16 33.11 16.91
N ASP A 197 26.42 32.04 16.54
CA ASP A 197 25.95 31.81 15.20
C ASP A 197 24.53 31.19 15.15
N GLY A 198 23.95 31.19 13.95
CA GLY A 198 22.61 30.64 13.74
C GLY A 198 22.50 29.14 13.96
N ALA A 199 23.59 28.38 13.84
CA ALA A 199 23.57 26.92 14.05
C ALA A 199 23.45 26.61 15.55
N GLN A 200 24.19 27.35 16.40
CA GLN A 200 24.07 27.23 17.84
C GLN A 200 22.69 27.66 18.32
N LEU A 201 22.17 28.79 17.80
CA LEU A 201 20.81 29.25 18.12
C LEU A 201 19.77 28.17 17.79
N LYS A 202 19.89 27.52 16.62
CA LYS A 202 19.00 26.44 16.23
C LYS A 202 19.07 25.29 17.22
N ILE A 203 20.26 24.82 17.60
CA ILE A 203 20.42 23.72 18.56
C ILE A 203 19.78 24.07 19.91
N MET A 204 19.96 25.29 20.38
CA MET A 204 19.36 25.73 21.65
C MET A 204 17.84 25.75 21.56
N LEU A 205 17.28 26.33 20.50
CA LEU A 205 15.81 26.34 20.27
C LEU A 205 15.24 24.96 20.11
N ASP A 206 15.90 24.06 19.37
CA ASP A 206 15.46 22.69 19.19
C ASP A 206 15.42 21.93 20.53
N ASN A 207 16.41 22.10 21.40
CA ASN A 207 16.41 21.50 22.73
C ASN A 207 15.32 22.09 23.65
N LEU A 208 15.10 23.40 23.65
CA LEU A 208 14.05 24.04 24.42
C LEU A 208 12.65 23.62 23.92
N ASN A 209 12.46 23.48 22.60
CA ASN A 209 11.24 22.97 22.00
C ASN A 209 10.97 21.55 22.44
N LEU A 210 12.01 20.71 22.46
CA LEU A 210 11.90 19.30 22.86
C LEU A 210 11.48 19.18 24.33
N GLN A 211 12.11 19.97 25.24
CA GLN A 211 11.75 19.99 26.65
C GLN A 211 10.32 20.49 26.88
N GLU A 212 9.95 21.61 26.25
CA GLU A 212 8.60 22.17 26.34
C GLU A 212 7.54 21.15 25.84
N SER A 213 7.80 20.52 24.70
CA SER A 213 6.89 19.53 24.13
C SER A 213 6.72 18.33 25.05
N ALA A 214 7.83 17.76 25.54
CA ALA A 214 7.83 16.62 26.44
C ALA A 214 7.07 16.91 27.74
N MET A 215 7.31 18.06 28.36
CA MET A 215 6.58 18.45 29.59
C MET A 215 5.12 18.76 29.30
N THR A 216 4.81 19.38 28.17
CA THR A 216 3.43 19.67 27.76
C THR A 216 2.63 18.38 27.51
N GLU A 217 3.26 17.33 26.96
CA GLU A 217 2.65 16.02 26.78
C GLU A 217 2.19 15.39 28.10
N MET A 218 2.82 15.74 29.24
CA MET A 218 2.37 15.29 30.54
C MET A 218 0.98 15.85 30.93
N PHE A 219 0.56 16.95 30.29
CA PHE A 219 -0.78 17.53 30.44
C PHE A 219 -1.71 17.19 29.29
N SER A 220 -1.25 17.35 28.05
CA SER A 220 -2.07 17.15 26.85
C SER A 220 -2.28 15.69 26.50
N GLY A 221 -1.43 14.79 27.04
CA GLY A 221 -1.35 13.42 26.57
C GLY A 221 -0.57 13.31 25.27
N LYS A 222 -0.45 12.09 24.77
CA LYS A 222 0.30 11.73 23.58
C LYS A 222 -0.58 10.97 22.61
N VAL A 223 -0.53 11.35 21.34
CA VAL A 223 -1.10 10.58 20.24
C VAL A 223 0.02 9.82 19.55
N LYS A 224 -0.15 8.51 19.45
CA LYS A 224 0.71 7.65 18.63
C LYS A 224 -0.01 7.34 17.33
N ASP A 225 0.59 7.73 16.22
CA ASP A 225 0.07 7.50 14.88
C ASP A 225 0.74 6.28 14.26
N GLU A 226 -0.08 5.34 13.80
CA GLU A 226 0.35 4.14 13.11
C GLU A 226 -0.27 4.11 11.70
N PRO A 227 0.48 4.56 10.66
CA PRO A 227 -0.01 4.48 9.29
C PRO A 227 -0.13 3.02 8.85
N LYS A 228 -1.26 2.69 8.19
CA LYS A 228 -1.54 1.36 7.64
C LYS A 228 -2.14 1.48 6.26
N SER A 229 -1.77 0.57 5.37
CA SER A 229 -2.32 0.48 4.03
C SER A 229 -3.11 -0.82 3.88
N PHE A 230 -4.33 -0.70 3.35
CA PHE A 230 -5.17 -1.84 3.00
C PHE A 230 -5.40 -1.85 1.50
N THR A 231 -5.29 -3.03 0.91
CA THR A 231 -5.51 -3.21 -0.53
C THR A 231 -6.73 -4.10 -0.74
N ILE A 232 -7.69 -3.58 -1.50
CA ILE A 232 -8.91 -4.29 -1.88
C ILE A 232 -8.85 -4.52 -3.37
N ARG A 233 -9.07 -5.76 -3.80
CA ARG A 233 -9.12 -6.15 -5.22
C ARG A 233 -10.52 -6.58 -5.59
N LEU A 234 -10.99 -6.07 -6.71
CA LEU A 234 -12.30 -6.33 -7.27
C LEU A 234 -12.15 -6.81 -8.71
N THR A 235 -12.78 -7.95 -9.03
CA THR A 235 -12.91 -8.39 -10.41
C THR A 235 -14.01 -7.56 -11.09
N PRO A 236 -13.70 -6.79 -12.14
CA PRO A 236 -14.68 -5.92 -12.79
C PRO A 236 -15.81 -6.72 -13.45
N LYS A 237 -17.01 -6.32 -13.17
CA LYS A 237 -18.26 -6.69 -13.86
C LYS A 237 -19.17 -5.47 -13.86
N GLU A 238 -20.19 -5.44 -14.71
CA GLU A 238 -21.21 -4.40 -14.59
C GLU A 238 -21.84 -4.44 -13.21
N MET A 239 -21.75 -3.33 -12.47
CA MET A 239 -22.32 -3.19 -11.13
C MET A 239 -22.74 -1.74 -10.87
N LYS A 240 -23.77 -1.57 -10.06
CA LYS A 240 -24.31 -0.27 -9.71
C LYS A 240 -24.47 -0.16 -8.20
N ASN A 241 -23.75 0.80 -7.61
CA ASN A 241 -23.81 1.10 -6.17
C ASN A 241 -23.59 -0.17 -5.28
N GLU A 242 -22.64 -1.02 -5.64
CA GLU A 242 -22.22 -2.13 -4.78
C GLU A 242 -21.22 -1.62 -3.71
N VAL A 243 -21.22 -2.22 -2.54
CA VAL A 243 -20.29 -1.84 -1.47
C VAL A 243 -18.89 -2.34 -1.83
N ALA A 244 -17.97 -1.41 -2.11
CA ALA A 244 -16.56 -1.72 -2.35
C ALA A 244 -15.84 -2.07 -1.05
N PHE A 245 -16.05 -1.27 -0.01
CA PHE A 245 -15.52 -1.48 1.34
C PHE A 245 -16.32 -0.67 2.36
N ARG A 246 -16.05 -0.95 3.64
CA ARG A 246 -16.59 -0.17 4.76
C ARG A 246 -15.47 0.33 5.65
N PHE A 247 -15.63 1.53 6.17
CA PHE A 247 -14.69 2.17 7.08
C PHE A 247 -15.35 2.65 8.34
N SER A 248 -14.76 2.32 9.49
CA SER A 248 -15.23 2.71 10.84
C SER A 248 -14.16 3.55 11.53
N LYS A 249 -14.55 4.68 12.13
CA LYS A 249 -13.63 5.47 12.96
C LYS A 249 -13.08 4.67 14.15
N LYS A 250 -13.78 3.66 14.64
CA LYS A 250 -13.33 2.84 15.78
C LYS A 250 -12.55 1.59 15.35
N LEU A 251 -12.93 0.97 14.23
CA LEU A 251 -12.42 -0.35 13.85
C LEU A 251 -11.49 -0.32 12.63
N GLY A 252 -11.42 0.83 11.93
CA GLY A 252 -10.69 0.94 10.66
C GLY A 252 -11.47 0.33 9.50
N VAL A 253 -10.77 -0.34 8.59
CA VAL A 253 -11.40 -1.06 7.47
C VAL A 253 -12.04 -2.34 7.99
N VAL A 254 -13.33 -2.50 7.75
CA VAL A 254 -14.13 -3.64 8.21
C VAL A 254 -14.73 -4.40 7.03
N ALA A 255 -15.24 -5.60 7.29
CA ALA A 255 -15.87 -6.43 6.26
C ALA A 255 -17.09 -5.75 5.63
N ASN A 256 -17.40 -6.06 4.36
CA ASN A 256 -18.50 -5.43 3.63
C ASN A 256 -19.90 -5.66 4.23
N ASN A 257 -20.06 -6.69 5.05
CA ASN A 257 -21.29 -7.01 5.78
C ASN A 257 -21.32 -6.46 7.22
N ASP A 258 -20.25 -5.82 7.68
CA ASP A 258 -20.17 -5.22 9.01
C ASP A 258 -20.75 -3.80 9.01
N LEU A 259 -21.91 -3.64 9.63
CA LEU A 259 -22.62 -2.36 9.69
C LEU A 259 -22.00 -1.34 10.65
N ALA A 260 -20.94 -1.70 11.39
CA ALA A 260 -20.18 -0.76 12.22
C ALA A 260 -19.35 0.23 11.37
N GLY A 261 -19.14 -0.06 10.07
CA GLY A 261 -18.45 0.82 9.12
C GLY A 261 -19.40 1.52 8.16
N GLU A 262 -19.09 2.77 7.81
CA GLU A 262 -19.76 3.51 6.74
C GLU A 262 -19.42 2.90 5.38
N PRO A 263 -20.39 2.72 4.46
CA PRO A 263 -20.15 2.09 3.17
C PRO A 263 -19.57 3.07 2.16
N TYR A 264 -18.65 2.56 1.36
CA TYR A 264 -18.11 3.18 0.16
C TYR A 264 -18.59 2.38 -1.02
N TYR A 265 -19.25 3.03 -1.97
CA TYR A 265 -19.92 2.37 -3.09
C TYR A 265 -19.12 2.49 -4.37
N ILE A 266 -19.10 1.41 -5.14
CA ILE A 266 -18.52 1.38 -6.48
C ILE A 266 -19.60 1.13 -7.51
N SER A 267 -19.48 1.81 -8.64
CA SER A 267 -20.25 1.54 -9.85
C SER A 267 -19.31 1.35 -11.03
N ILE A 268 -19.56 0.35 -11.84
CA ILE A 268 -18.80 0.04 -13.04
C ILE A 268 -19.79 -0.12 -14.20
N THR A 269 -19.65 0.72 -15.20
CA THR A 269 -20.50 0.72 -16.40
C THR A 269 -19.63 0.47 -17.63
N ASP A 270 -19.91 -0.60 -18.35
CA ASP A 270 -19.28 -0.88 -19.64
C ASP A 270 -19.69 0.15 -20.70
N LEU A 271 -18.71 0.80 -21.32
CA LEU A 271 -18.92 1.80 -22.37
C LEU A 271 -19.07 1.18 -23.77
N LYS A 272 -19.12 -0.17 -23.87
CA LYS A 272 -19.28 -0.91 -25.11
C LYS A 272 -18.23 -0.56 -26.18
N THR A 273 -16.99 -0.47 -25.76
CA THR A 273 -15.83 -0.20 -26.63
C THR A 273 -14.78 -1.29 -26.47
N PRO A 274 -14.20 -1.85 -27.54
CA PRO A 274 -14.57 -1.67 -28.94
C PRO A 274 -15.94 -2.27 -29.26
N ASP A 275 -16.59 -1.79 -30.32
CA ASP A 275 -17.91 -2.29 -30.72
C ASP A 275 -17.80 -3.76 -31.14
N SER A 276 -18.47 -4.64 -30.43
CA SER A 276 -18.37 -6.11 -30.62
C SER A 276 -18.99 -6.60 -31.91
N SER A 277 -19.60 -5.73 -32.71
CA SER A 277 -20.24 -6.08 -34.00
C SER A 277 -19.24 -6.59 -35.04
N THR A 278 -17.94 -6.33 -34.92
CA THR A 278 -16.89 -6.82 -35.82
C THR A 278 -16.28 -8.16 -35.40
N ALA A 279 -16.58 -8.66 -34.19
CA ALA A 279 -15.97 -9.88 -33.65
C ALA A 279 -16.54 -11.21 -34.26
N GLU A 280 -17.70 -11.18 -34.94
CA GLU A 280 -18.30 -12.37 -35.50
C GLU A 280 -17.68 -12.82 -36.83
N GLU A 281 -16.98 -11.95 -37.55
CA GLU A 281 -16.38 -12.31 -38.85
C GLU A 281 -15.03 -13.04 -38.74
N SER A 282 -14.41 -13.13 -37.61
CA SER A 282 -13.05 -13.67 -37.45
C SER A 282 -12.95 -15.09 -36.88
N LYS A 283 -13.95 -15.93 -37.08
CA LYS A 283 -13.86 -17.40 -36.78
C LYS A 283 -12.93 -18.19 -37.71
N LYS A 284 -12.15 -17.55 -38.58
CA LYS A 284 -11.01 -18.21 -39.24
C LYS A 284 -9.95 -18.50 -38.17
N LYS A 285 -9.42 -19.75 -38.18
CA LYS A 285 -8.26 -20.16 -37.34
C LYS A 285 -7.21 -19.03 -37.35
N LEU A 286 -7.22 -18.22 -36.31
CA LEU A 286 -6.30 -17.11 -36.19
C LEU A 286 -5.00 -17.69 -35.66
N GLU A 287 -4.01 -17.84 -36.55
CA GLU A 287 -2.66 -18.24 -36.23
C GLU A 287 -1.89 -16.93 -35.93
N GLY A 288 -1.45 -16.70 -34.68
CA GLY A 288 -0.67 -15.52 -34.33
C GLY A 288 -0.53 -15.34 -32.83
N VAL A 289 0.19 -14.33 -32.43
CA VAL A 289 0.35 -14.00 -31.01
C VAL A 289 -0.91 -13.28 -30.53
N ALA A 290 -1.63 -13.93 -29.60
CA ALA A 290 -2.83 -13.37 -29.00
C ALA A 290 -2.50 -12.18 -28.08
N TYR A 291 -3.35 -11.17 -28.07
CA TYR A 291 -3.26 -10.02 -27.19
C TYR A 291 -4.68 -9.49 -26.86
N ASN A 292 -4.82 -8.76 -25.77
CA ASN A 292 -6.08 -8.16 -25.40
C ASN A 292 -6.29 -6.82 -26.11
N VAL A 293 -7.51 -6.57 -26.56
CA VAL A 293 -8.02 -5.23 -26.87
C VAL A 293 -9.01 -4.88 -25.77
N PRO A 294 -8.58 -4.18 -24.70
CA PRO A 294 -9.42 -3.92 -23.54
C PRO A 294 -10.59 -3.00 -23.89
N GLY A 295 -11.77 -3.32 -23.38
CA GLY A 295 -12.90 -2.40 -23.38
C GLY A 295 -12.71 -1.27 -22.39
N ARG A 296 -13.49 -0.19 -22.52
CA ARG A 296 -13.50 0.90 -21.54
C ARG A 296 -14.71 0.80 -20.64
N ALA A 297 -14.49 1.06 -19.36
CA ALA A 297 -15.57 1.15 -18.39
C ALA A 297 -15.47 2.45 -17.60
N GLN A 298 -16.59 3.08 -17.33
CA GLN A 298 -16.69 4.16 -16.36
C GLN A 298 -16.69 3.55 -14.97
N VAL A 299 -15.71 3.88 -14.16
CA VAL A 299 -15.57 3.44 -12.77
C VAL A 299 -15.74 4.64 -11.85
N THR A 300 -16.73 4.55 -10.97
CA THR A 300 -17.04 5.62 -10.02
C THR A 300 -17.04 5.07 -8.60
N LEU A 301 -16.28 5.69 -7.70
CA LEU A 301 -16.29 5.40 -6.26
C LEU A 301 -16.97 6.57 -5.53
N THR A 302 -17.97 6.28 -4.70
CA THR A 302 -18.77 7.30 -4.00
C THR A 302 -18.87 7.01 -2.51
N HIS A 303 -18.94 8.08 -1.73
CA HIS A 303 -19.23 8.03 -0.30
C HIS A 303 -20.06 9.26 0.07
N ASN A 304 -21.18 9.07 0.78
CA ASN A 304 -22.10 10.15 1.18
C ASN A 304 -22.48 11.09 0.02
N ASN A 305 -22.82 10.51 -1.15
CA ASN A 305 -23.16 11.21 -2.40
C ASN A 305 -22.00 12.04 -3.00
N LYS A 306 -20.80 11.96 -2.45
CA LYS A 306 -19.61 12.60 -3.02
C LYS A 306 -18.82 11.59 -3.86
N LYS A 307 -18.46 11.98 -5.08
CA LYS A 307 -17.54 11.21 -5.91
C LYS A 307 -16.12 11.36 -5.37
N LEU A 308 -15.47 10.23 -5.07
CA LEU A 308 -14.08 10.15 -4.63
C LEU A 308 -13.16 9.76 -5.78
N PHE A 309 -13.67 8.97 -6.71
CA PHE A 309 -13.01 8.60 -7.95
C PHE A 309 -14.06 8.53 -9.06
N ASP A 310 -13.72 9.00 -10.25
CA ASP A 310 -14.61 8.96 -11.42
C ASP A 310 -13.75 9.05 -12.69
N ASP A 311 -13.42 7.89 -13.27
CA ASP A 311 -12.54 7.83 -14.45
C ASP A 311 -12.90 6.64 -15.35
N GLN A 312 -12.43 6.70 -16.59
CA GLN A 312 -12.57 5.62 -17.57
C GLN A 312 -11.34 4.72 -17.53
N LEU A 313 -11.53 3.50 -17.11
CA LEU A 313 -10.47 2.51 -17.03
C LEU A 313 -10.57 1.46 -18.14
N PRO A 314 -9.42 1.01 -18.68
CA PRO A 314 -9.38 -0.10 -19.62
C PRO A 314 -9.57 -1.43 -18.87
N ILE A 315 -10.58 -2.20 -19.24
CA ILE A 315 -10.98 -3.45 -18.59
C ILE A 315 -11.01 -4.59 -19.62
N THR A 316 -10.20 -5.60 -19.41
CA THR A 316 -10.09 -6.73 -20.35
C THR A 316 -11.37 -7.55 -20.48
N GLN A 317 -12.14 -7.68 -19.39
CA GLN A 317 -13.40 -8.43 -19.36
C GLN A 317 -14.51 -7.80 -20.24
N PHE A 318 -14.37 -6.54 -20.62
CA PHE A 318 -15.28 -5.83 -21.53
C PHE A 318 -14.69 -5.68 -22.93
N GLY A 319 -13.52 -6.27 -23.17
CA GLY A 319 -12.80 -6.20 -24.43
C GLY A 319 -12.90 -7.49 -25.25
N THR A 320 -12.02 -7.59 -26.23
CA THR A 320 -11.87 -8.72 -27.12
C THR A 320 -10.42 -9.22 -27.15
N ILE A 321 -10.20 -10.44 -27.63
CA ILE A 321 -8.86 -10.98 -27.89
C ILE A 321 -8.63 -10.92 -29.39
N GLU A 322 -7.52 -10.32 -29.79
CA GLU A 322 -7.05 -10.26 -31.17
C GLU A 322 -5.70 -10.94 -31.33
N TYR A 323 -5.25 -11.07 -32.58
CA TYR A 323 -4.03 -11.81 -32.91
C TYR A 323 -3.12 -11.01 -33.84
N LEU A 324 -1.87 -10.91 -33.46
CA LEU A 324 -0.82 -10.38 -34.36
C LEU A 324 -0.54 -11.40 -35.45
N ALA A 325 -0.57 -10.97 -36.71
CA ALA A 325 -0.37 -11.84 -37.85
C ALA A 325 1.01 -12.53 -37.81
N PRO A 326 1.08 -13.85 -38.10
CA PRO A 326 2.33 -14.62 -38.07
C PRO A 326 3.43 -14.06 -38.98
N VAL A 327 3.04 -13.37 -40.06
CA VAL A 327 3.98 -12.74 -41.01
C VAL A 327 4.87 -11.68 -40.35
N LEU A 328 4.41 -11.09 -39.24
CA LEU A 328 5.19 -10.11 -38.46
C LEU A 328 6.42 -10.74 -37.78
N PHE A 329 6.44 -12.05 -37.61
CA PHE A 329 7.51 -12.82 -36.97
C PHE A 329 8.32 -13.64 -37.98
N ASN A 330 8.36 -13.23 -39.25
CA ASN A 330 9.13 -13.87 -40.31
C ASN A 330 10.63 -13.56 -40.20
N LYS A 331 11.49 -14.43 -40.75
CA LYS A 331 12.97 -14.32 -40.75
C LYS A 331 13.52 -12.97 -41.22
N ASN A 332 12.79 -12.28 -42.06
CA ASN A 332 13.23 -11.06 -42.75
C ASN A 332 12.64 -9.79 -42.13
N SER A 333 11.93 -9.88 -41.01
CA SER A 333 11.36 -8.72 -40.35
C SER A 333 11.57 -8.81 -38.85
N THR A 334 12.29 -7.83 -38.30
CA THR A 334 12.43 -7.70 -36.85
C THR A 334 11.30 -6.82 -36.35
N VAL A 335 10.18 -7.43 -35.98
CA VAL A 335 9.08 -6.70 -35.37
C VAL A 335 9.30 -6.67 -33.85
N LYS A 336 9.28 -5.47 -33.28
CA LYS A 336 9.36 -5.21 -31.85
C LYS A 336 7.97 -4.86 -31.33
N VAL A 337 7.52 -5.57 -30.30
CA VAL A 337 6.17 -5.38 -29.72
C VAL A 337 6.28 -5.17 -28.22
N GLN A 338 5.53 -4.21 -27.70
CA GLN A 338 5.39 -3.97 -26.25
C GLN A 338 3.92 -4.02 -25.86
N PHE A 339 3.65 -4.72 -24.75
CA PHE A 339 2.31 -4.87 -24.20
C PHE A 339 2.18 -4.18 -22.85
N ASP A 340 0.99 -3.75 -22.54
CA ASP A 340 0.62 -3.28 -21.21
C ASP A 340 0.41 -4.50 -20.29
N THR A 341 1.10 -4.54 -19.16
CA THR A 341 1.05 -5.68 -18.25
C THR A 341 -0.23 -5.77 -17.43
N ALA A 342 -0.98 -4.66 -17.32
CA ALA A 342 -2.26 -4.64 -16.62
C ALA A 342 -3.43 -5.10 -17.51
N THR A 343 -3.34 -4.81 -18.79
CA THR A 343 -4.42 -5.11 -19.74
C THR A 343 -4.06 -6.14 -20.81
N GLY A 344 -2.76 -6.34 -21.09
CA GLY A 344 -2.31 -7.14 -22.23
C GLY A 344 -2.52 -6.45 -23.58
N GLY A 345 -2.90 -5.18 -23.58
CA GLY A 345 -3.09 -4.39 -24.78
C GLY A 345 -1.78 -3.98 -25.44
N LEU A 346 -1.82 -3.69 -26.73
CA LEU A 346 -0.65 -3.21 -27.47
C LEU A 346 -0.32 -1.77 -27.08
N ILE A 347 0.92 -1.54 -26.63
CA ILE A 347 1.48 -0.19 -26.41
C ILE A 347 2.18 0.28 -27.66
N LYS A 348 3.01 -0.58 -28.24
CA LYS A 348 3.88 -0.20 -29.36
C LYS A 348 4.15 -1.40 -30.27
N VAL A 349 4.16 -1.13 -31.56
CA VAL A 349 4.61 -2.08 -32.59
C VAL A 349 5.54 -1.32 -33.51
N ASP A 350 6.82 -1.69 -33.51
CA ASP A 350 7.86 -1.15 -34.42
C ASP A 350 8.28 -2.24 -35.38
N ARG A 351 8.56 -1.87 -36.62
CA ARG A 351 9.15 -2.75 -37.66
C ARG A 351 10.44 -2.13 -38.13
N GLU A 352 11.55 -2.86 -37.96
CA GLU A 352 12.87 -2.55 -38.57
C GLU A 352 13.06 -3.30 -39.87
#